data_8510105a8559040909873dd3d3861948
#
_entry.id   8510105a8559040909873dd3d3861948
#
_cell.length_a   1.000
_cell.length_b   1.000
_cell.length_c   1.000
_cell.angle_alpha   90.00
_cell.angle_beta   90.00
_cell.angle_gamma   90.00
#
_symmetry.space_group_name_H-M   'P 1'
#
loop_
_entity.id
_entity.type
_entity.pdbx_description
1 polymer ?
#
loop_
_entity_poly.entity_id
_entity_poly.type
_entity_poly.pdbx_seq_one_letter_code
_entity_poly.pdbx_strand_id
1 'polypeptide(L)'
;LLIISCSKDKDEDVVDNTVTPPATYEFTRNGQSTVSFGGQTARLKMAAEIYSALKDNSSTKEQIDNMFNNGTGFSDSSLDASGKNIGSKTAASPIASATVKPIFDAMIVDFVDNVIPAWNDDAADGTPGKLTDETRSVYINAKGHEITQLFTKGLMGALVTDQILNNYLTAAKLDSGTNRDDQANLVLEYGTATKMEHYWDEGFGYLYGEEANVARADLGSNPTGNGVLVNKYFKKVNDQAERAGIAQTVYDAFKMGRAAIVAENYTVRDEQAAIIQVNLSKVIGYKAMDYLNGYVSKKDAGNLADAIHALSEGWGFILSLQFTNDGTGNPYFSNSEVNAMLAKIDNFW
;
A
#
# COMPACT_ATOMS: atom_id res chain seq x y z
N LEU A 1 -68.39 -4.94 34.53
CA LEU A 1 -67.13 -4.27 34.86
C LEU A 1 -66.15 -4.56 33.75
N LEU A 2 -65.90 -3.56 32.86
CA LEU A 2 -64.83 -3.65 31.87
C LEU A 2 -63.54 -3.12 32.51
N ILE A 3 -62.52 -3.92 32.54
CA ILE A 3 -61.15 -3.54 32.89
C ILE A 3 -60.40 -3.27 31.58
N ILE A 4 -60.19 -1.97 31.29
CA ILE A 4 -59.31 -1.54 30.22
C ILE A 4 -57.87 -1.61 30.79
N SER A 5 -57.08 -2.56 30.30
CA SER A 5 -55.61 -2.62 30.53
C SER A 5 -54.97 -1.71 29.50
N CYS A 6 -54.45 -0.57 29.93
CA CYS A 6 -53.48 0.21 29.14
C CYS A 6 -52.14 -0.51 29.20
N SER A 7 -51.74 -1.17 28.10
CA SER A 7 -50.34 -1.50 27.87
C SER A 7 -49.61 -0.18 27.47
N LYS A 8 -48.69 0.28 28.30
CA LYS A 8 -47.69 1.24 27.89
C LYS A 8 -46.77 0.53 26.90
N ASP A 9 -46.94 0.81 25.62
CA ASP A 9 -45.89 0.59 24.66
C ASP A 9 -44.70 1.45 25.12
N LYS A 10 -43.62 0.78 25.50
CA LYS A 10 -42.33 1.44 25.59
C LYS A 10 -41.96 1.78 24.14
N ASP A 11 -41.99 3.05 23.78
CA ASP A 11 -41.23 3.56 22.68
C ASP A 11 -39.77 3.16 22.95
N GLU A 12 -39.30 2.10 22.29
CA GLU A 12 -37.89 1.88 22.17
C GLU A 12 -37.40 3.09 21.35
N ASP A 13 -36.64 3.98 21.98
CA ASP A 13 -35.89 5.01 21.31
C ASP A 13 -35.06 4.29 20.21
N VAL A 14 -35.51 4.38 18.99
CA VAL A 14 -34.73 3.98 17.82
C VAL A 14 -33.57 4.97 17.80
N VAL A 15 -32.45 4.59 18.36
CA VAL A 15 -31.21 5.33 18.23
C VAL A 15 -30.93 5.38 16.73
N ASP A 16 -31.12 6.55 16.14
CA ASP A 16 -30.77 6.79 14.74
C ASP A 16 -29.24 6.71 14.62
N ASN A 17 -28.73 5.51 14.31
CA ASN A 17 -27.32 5.22 14.12
C ASN A 17 -26.84 5.65 12.72
N THR A 18 -27.48 6.64 12.11
CA THR A 18 -27.09 7.17 10.80
C THR A 18 -25.71 7.83 10.91
N VAL A 19 -24.69 7.19 10.31
CA VAL A 19 -23.35 7.76 10.23
C VAL A 19 -23.28 8.77 9.11
N THR A 20 -22.92 10.01 9.42
CA THR A 20 -22.69 11.06 8.42
C THR A 20 -21.21 11.38 8.34
N PRO A 21 -20.53 11.07 7.21
CA PRO A 21 -19.12 11.41 7.05
C PRO A 21 -18.93 12.90 6.78
N PRO A 22 -17.78 13.48 7.16
CA PRO A 22 -17.44 14.84 6.77
C PRO A 22 -17.23 14.96 5.25
N ALA A 23 -17.27 16.18 4.73
CA ALA A 23 -17.01 16.44 3.30
C ALA A 23 -15.56 16.06 2.91
N THR A 24 -14.61 16.26 3.82
CA THR A 24 -13.17 16.01 3.66
C THR A 24 -12.68 15.08 4.76
N TYR A 25 -11.45 14.54 4.63
CA TYR A 25 -10.86 13.69 5.67
C TYR A 25 -10.31 14.55 6.82
N GLU A 26 -11.21 15.24 7.50
CA GLU A 26 -10.93 16.12 8.64
C GLU A 26 -11.76 15.70 9.83
N PHE A 27 -11.09 15.30 10.90
CA PHE A 27 -11.72 14.89 12.16
C PHE A 27 -11.07 15.70 13.28
N THR A 28 -11.89 16.35 14.09
CA THR A 28 -11.42 17.22 15.15
C THR A 28 -12.08 16.89 16.49
N ARG A 29 -11.37 17.13 17.57
CA ARG A 29 -11.88 17.08 18.94
C ARG A 29 -11.34 18.30 19.70
N ASN A 30 -12.25 19.05 20.33
CA ASN A 30 -11.90 20.32 21.03
C ASN A 30 -11.09 21.29 20.15
N GLY A 31 -11.41 21.37 18.85
CA GLY A 31 -10.76 22.27 17.90
C GLY A 31 -9.36 21.81 17.42
N GLN A 32 -8.91 20.63 17.83
CA GLN A 32 -7.65 20.05 17.37
C GLN A 32 -7.89 18.84 16.47
N SER A 33 -7.02 18.64 15.48
CA SER A 33 -7.09 17.46 14.61
C SER A 33 -6.88 16.19 15.43
N THR A 34 -7.70 15.14 15.14
CA THR A 34 -7.50 13.80 15.66
C THR A 34 -6.81 12.88 14.64
N VAL A 35 -6.54 13.38 13.41
CA VAL A 35 -5.92 12.61 12.33
C VAL A 35 -4.40 12.64 12.47
N SER A 36 -3.77 11.47 12.49
CA SER A 36 -2.31 11.34 12.60
C SER A 36 -1.80 10.09 11.90
N PHE A 37 -0.85 10.25 10.96
CA PHE A 37 -0.21 9.18 10.20
C PHE A 37 1.25 9.53 9.80
N GLY A 38 1.96 10.31 10.59
CA GLY A 38 3.34 10.75 10.28
C GLY A 38 4.32 9.60 10.06
N GLY A 39 4.14 8.47 10.75
CA GLY A 39 4.98 7.29 10.57
C GLY A 39 4.81 6.62 9.20
N GLN A 40 3.61 6.66 8.62
CA GLN A 40 3.31 6.15 7.28
C GLN A 40 3.93 7.06 6.22
N THR A 41 3.74 8.39 6.35
CA THR A 41 4.39 9.38 5.49
C THR A 41 5.91 9.22 5.48
N ALA A 42 6.53 9.01 6.64
CA ALA A 42 7.97 8.76 6.71
C ALA A 42 8.38 7.52 5.90
N ARG A 43 7.67 6.39 6.03
CA ARG A 43 7.98 5.16 5.28
C ARG A 43 7.77 5.31 3.77
N LEU A 44 6.76 6.06 3.34
CA LEU A 44 6.54 6.35 1.91
C LEU A 44 7.71 7.15 1.33
N LYS A 45 8.20 8.17 2.04
CA LYS A 45 9.38 8.96 1.65
C LYS A 45 10.67 8.11 1.69
N MET A 46 10.85 7.27 2.71
CA MET A 46 11.95 6.30 2.76
C MET A 46 11.98 5.40 1.53
N ALA A 47 10.83 4.92 1.08
CA ALA A 47 10.74 4.10 -0.13
C ALA A 47 11.18 4.86 -1.39
N ALA A 48 10.92 6.17 -1.47
CA ALA A 48 11.37 7.00 -2.58
C ALA A 48 12.90 7.17 -2.58
N GLU A 49 13.53 7.32 -1.41
CA GLU A 49 14.99 7.39 -1.33
C GLU A 49 15.65 6.03 -1.61
N ILE A 50 15.08 4.92 -1.13
CA ILE A 50 15.56 3.56 -1.47
C ILE A 50 15.43 3.29 -2.97
N TYR A 51 14.31 3.73 -3.60
CA TYR A 51 14.16 3.66 -5.05
C TYR A 51 15.29 4.40 -5.77
N SER A 52 15.71 5.55 -5.25
CA SER A 52 16.84 6.31 -5.80
C SER A 52 18.17 5.61 -5.58
N ALA A 53 18.40 5.03 -4.40
CA ALA A 53 19.61 4.26 -4.10
C ALA A 53 19.75 3.01 -4.96
N LEU A 54 18.63 2.32 -5.29
CA LEU A 54 18.60 1.18 -6.22
C LEU A 54 18.75 1.57 -7.70
N LYS A 55 19.05 2.83 -8.00
CA LYS A 55 19.37 3.36 -9.34
C LYS A 55 20.75 4.02 -9.40
N ASP A 56 21.50 3.95 -8.33
CA ASP A 56 22.82 4.55 -8.20
C ASP A 56 23.88 3.46 -8.07
N ASN A 57 24.79 3.41 -9.03
CA ASN A 57 25.89 2.44 -9.04
C ASN A 57 27.00 2.75 -8.04
N SER A 58 26.90 3.84 -7.30
CA SER A 58 27.77 4.15 -6.17
C SER A 58 27.21 3.64 -4.83
N SER A 59 25.96 3.14 -4.81
CA SER A 59 25.33 2.60 -3.61
C SER A 59 26.03 1.34 -3.11
N THR A 60 26.14 1.22 -1.78
CA THR A 60 26.69 0.03 -1.13
C THR A 60 25.58 -0.82 -0.50
N LYS A 61 25.87 -2.10 -0.30
CA LYS A 61 24.95 -2.99 0.42
C LYS A 61 24.62 -2.47 1.81
N GLU A 62 25.63 -2.01 2.54
CA GLU A 62 25.47 -1.46 3.89
C GLU A 62 24.53 -0.24 3.89
N GLN A 63 24.68 0.65 2.92
CA GLN A 63 23.81 1.83 2.79
C GLN A 63 22.35 1.42 2.56
N ILE A 64 22.08 0.54 1.58
CA ILE A 64 20.71 0.14 1.25
C ILE A 64 20.09 -0.68 2.38
N ASP A 65 20.85 -1.58 3.02
CA ASP A 65 20.42 -2.34 4.20
C ASP A 65 20.07 -1.42 5.36
N ASN A 66 20.90 -0.40 5.63
CA ASN A 66 20.61 0.58 6.69
C ASN A 66 19.31 1.35 6.39
N MET A 67 19.11 1.79 5.16
CA MET A 67 17.87 2.47 4.75
C MET A 67 16.64 1.56 4.91
N PHE A 68 16.71 0.33 4.41
CA PHE A 68 15.56 -0.57 4.40
C PHE A 68 15.26 -1.19 5.76
N ASN A 69 16.29 -1.77 6.43
CA ASN A 69 16.13 -2.55 7.64
C ASN A 69 16.24 -1.74 8.92
N ASN A 70 17.10 -0.70 8.95
CA ASN A 70 17.39 0.08 10.16
C ASN A 70 16.67 1.46 10.16
N GLY A 71 16.26 1.96 8.98
CA GLY A 71 15.61 3.27 8.87
C GLY A 71 16.56 4.43 9.05
N THR A 72 17.81 4.28 8.61
CA THR A 72 18.88 5.28 8.76
C THR A 72 19.69 5.44 7.47
N GLY A 73 20.38 6.58 7.33
CA GLY A 73 21.23 6.87 6.17
C GLY A 73 20.47 7.53 5.02
N PHE A 74 19.34 8.15 5.30
CA PHE A 74 18.58 8.94 4.34
C PHE A 74 19.17 10.34 4.12
N SER A 75 18.94 10.91 2.95
CA SER A 75 19.32 12.29 2.65
C SER A 75 18.51 13.30 3.47
N ASP A 76 17.22 12.99 3.70
CA ASP A 76 16.37 13.71 4.64
C ASP A 76 16.57 13.16 6.07
N SER A 77 17.37 13.87 6.87
CA SER A 77 17.65 13.48 8.26
C SER A 77 16.42 13.36 9.15
N SER A 78 15.28 13.95 8.77
CA SER A 78 14.03 13.78 9.49
C SER A 78 13.48 12.36 9.40
N LEU A 79 13.85 11.62 8.36
CA LEU A 79 13.49 10.20 8.20
C LEU A 79 14.25 9.34 9.20
N ASP A 80 15.57 9.55 9.37
CA ASP A 80 16.38 8.89 10.40
C ASP A 80 15.83 9.20 11.81
N ALA A 81 15.52 10.47 12.07
CA ALA A 81 14.97 10.91 13.35
C ALA A 81 13.55 10.37 13.63
N SER A 82 12.83 9.88 12.62
CA SER A 82 11.48 9.32 12.79
C SER A 82 11.47 8.02 13.59
N GLY A 83 12.60 7.32 13.68
CA GLY A 83 12.72 5.99 14.29
C GLY A 83 11.89 4.91 13.58
N LYS A 84 11.53 5.13 12.31
CA LYS A 84 10.78 4.19 11.48
C LYS A 84 11.71 3.46 10.53
N ASN A 85 11.27 2.30 10.03
CA ASN A 85 11.92 1.61 8.92
C ASN A 85 10.86 0.88 8.08
N ILE A 86 11.21 0.48 6.87
CA ILE A 86 10.34 -0.25 5.96
C ILE A 86 10.37 -1.74 6.26
N GLY A 87 11.57 -2.31 6.47
CA GLY A 87 11.77 -3.76 6.61
C GLY A 87 10.90 -4.40 7.69
N SER A 88 10.72 -3.75 8.85
CA SER A 88 9.86 -4.27 9.93
C SER A 88 8.36 -4.27 9.62
N LYS A 89 7.95 -3.60 8.54
CA LYS A 89 6.55 -3.54 8.10
C LYS A 89 6.33 -4.27 6.78
N THR A 90 7.40 -4.75 6.15
CA THR A 90 7.33 -5.51 4.89
C THR A 90 6.87 -6.93 5.17
N ALA A 91 5.75 -7.34 4.57
CA ALA A 91 5.11 -8.64 4.75
C ALA A 91 4.94 -9.00 6.24
N ALA A 92 4.45 -8.06 7.03
CA ALA A 92 4.39 -8.18 8.48
C ALA A 92 2.98 -8.47 9.03
N SER A 93 1.95 -8.57 8.17
CA SER A 93 0.61 -8.96 8.59
C SER A 93 0.51 -10.44 8.96
N PRO A 94 -0.53 -10.86 9.69
CA PRO A 94 -0.73 -12.28 10.04
C PRO A 94 -0.90 -13.22 8.84
N ILE A 95 -1.36 -12.71 7.68
CA ILE A 95 -1.52 -13.52 6.45
C ILE A 95 -0.23 -13.59 5.62
N ALA A 96 0.75 -12.76 5.91
CA ALA A 96 1.98 -12.70 5.14
C ALA A 96 2.84 -13.96 5.34
N SER A 97 3.44 -14.44 4.24
CA SER A 97 4.41 -15.53 4.33
C SER A 97 5.77 -15.02 4.80
N ALA A 98 6.38 -15.74 5.74
CA ALA A 98 7.73 -15.45 6.23
C ALA A 98 8.81 -15.49 5.14
N THR A 99 8.50 -16.06 3.97
CA THR A 99 9.43 -16.13 2.83
C THR A 99 9.49 -14.83 2.01
N VAL A 100 8.55 -13.91 2.19
CA VAL A 100 8.45 -12.73 1.32
C VAL A 100 9.47 -11.65 1.67
N LYS A 101 9.62 -11.29 2.95
CA LYS A 101 10.61 -10.27 3.34
C LYS A 101 12.05 -10.65 2.92
N PRO A 102 12.52 -11.92 3.04
CA PRO A 102 13.81 -12.36 2.52
C PRO A 102 14.01 -12.14 1.02
N ILE A 103 12.94 -12.10 0.19
CA ILE A 103 13.06 -11.78 -1.23
C ILE A 103 13.61 -10.35 -1.42
N PHE A 104 13.16 -9.41 -0.62
CA PHE A 104 13.65 -8.02 -0.67
C PHE A 104 15.11 -7.92 -0.23
N ASP A 105 15.49 -8.63 0.82
CA ASP A 105 16.90 -8.69 1.25
C ASP A 105 17.80 -9.30 0.14
N ALA A 106 17.33 -10.35 -0.54
CA ALA A 106 18.03 -10.96 -1.66
C ALA A 106 18.14 -10.02 -2.88
N MET A 107 17.13 -9.21 -3.16
CA MET A 107 17.20 -8.19 -4.23
C MET A 107 18.26 -7.13 -3.97
N ILE A 108 18.45 -6.70 -2.70
CA ILE A 108 19.53 -5.76 -2.35
C ILE A 108 20.90 -6.39 -2.64
N VAL A 109 21.08 -7.66 -2.25
CA VAL A 109 22.31 -8.41 -2.52
C VAL A 109 22.54 -8.53 -4.04
N ASP A 110 21.53 -8.94 -4.81
CA ASP A 110 21.63 -9.11 -6.25
C ASP A 110 21.96 -7.80 -6.97
N PHE A 111 21.37 -6.69 -6.56
CA PHE A 111 21.69 -5.38 -7.11
C PHE A 111 23.16 -5.00 -6.91
N VAL A 112 23.66 -5.16 -5.69
CA VAL A 112 25.02 -4.74 -5.34
C VAL A 112 26.08 -5.70 -5.88
N ASP A 113 25.85 -7.01 -5.81
CA ASP A 113 26.85 -8.02 -6.14
C ASP A 113 26.89 -8.34 -7.65
N ASN A 114 25.78 -8.14 -8.37
CA ASN A 114 25.66 -8.52 -9.79
C ASN A 114 25.39 -7.36 -10.73
N VAL A 115 24.45 -6.44 -10.38
CA VAL A 115 24.08 -5.35 -11.30
C VAL A 115 25.09 -4.20 -11.28
N ILE A 116 25.52 -3.75 -10.10
CA ILE A 116 26.51 -2.65 -9.99
C ILE A 116 27.84 -2.99 -10.67
N PRO A 117 28.46 -4.16 -10.46
CA PRO A 117 29.72 -4.47 -11.11
C PRO A 117 29.65 -4.49 -12.64
N ALA A 118 28.51 -4.85 -13.20
CA ALA A 118 28.26 -4.92 -14.64
C ALA A 118 27.62 -3.63 -15.23
N TRP A 119 27.65 -2.52 -14.50
CA TRP A 119 26.92 -1.29 -14.87
C TRP A 119 27.26 -0.74 -16.25
N ASN A 120 28.49 -0.92 -16.69
CA ASN A 120 29.00 -0.44 -17.98
C ASN A 120 29.09 -1.55 -19.05
N ASP A 121 28.72 -2.77 -18.71
CA ASP A 121 28.76 -3.91 -19.63
C ASP A 121 27.43 -4.01 -20.40
N ASP A 122 27.45 -4.58 -21.59
CA ASP A 122 26.24 -4.87 -22.35
C ASP A 122 25.54 -6.11 -21.78
N ALA A 123 24.26 -5.99 -21.49
CA ALA A 123 23.45 -7.09 -20.98
C ALA A 123 23.05 -8.07 -22.09
N ALA A 124 23.05 -9.37 -21.76
CA ALA A 124 22.54 -10.45 -22.61
C ALA A 124 21.93 -11.55 -21.74
N ASP A 125 21.26 -12.52 -22.34
CA ASP A 125 20.74 -13.68 -21.59
C ASP A 125 21.88 -14.37 -20.82
N GLY A 126 21.69 -14.51 -19.52
CA GLY A 126 22.71 -15.04 -18.60
C GLY A 126 23.82 -14.04 -18.21
N THR A 127 23.80 -12.79 -18.69
CA THR A 127 24.83 -11.78 -18.43
C THR A 127 24.21 -10.49 -17.92
N PRO A 128 24.53 -10.03 -16.70
CA PRO A 128 24.04 -8.76 -16.19
C PRO A 128 24.66 -7.57 -16.94
N GLY A 129 24.00 -6.40 -16.89
CA GLY A 129 24.55 -5.20 -17.50
C GLY A 129 23.49 -4.20 -17.86
N LYS A 130 23.84 -3.30 -18.80
CA LYS A 130 22.97 -2.30 -19.38
C LYS A 130 22.36 -2.82 -20.67
N LEU A 131 21.05 -2.77 -20.77
CA LEU A 131 20.30 -3.00 -22.01
C LEU A 131 19.68 -1.68 -22.48
N THR A 132 19.88 -1.37 -23.76
CA THR A 132 19.41 -0.12 -24.36
C THR A 132 18.63 -0.42 -25.64
N ASP A 133 17.49 0.23 -25.83
CA ASP A 133 16.76 0.33 -27.08
C ASP A 133 16.47 1.80 -27.43
N GLU A 134 15.66 2.06 -28.46
CA GLU A 134 15.31 3.43 -28.88
C GLU A 134 14.56 4.25 -27.83
N THR A 135 13.94 3.59 -26.84
CA THR A 135 13.04 4.22 -25.87
C THR A 135 13.69 4.44 -24.51
N ARG A 136 14.60 3.54 -24.09
CA ARG A 136 15.24 3.61 -22.77
C ARG A 136 16.52 2.78 -22.63
N SER A 137 17.19 2.99 -21.51
CA SER A 137 18.20 2.09 -20.96
C SER A 137 17.73 1.54 -19.61
N VAL A 138 17.96 0.25 -19.36
CA VAL A 138 17.74 -0.42 -18.07
C VAL A 138 19.00 -1.14 -17.61
N TYR A 139 19.18 -1.27 -16.31
CA TYR A 139 20.28 -2.00 -15.68
C TYR A 139 19.70 -3.25 -15.02
N ILE A 140 20.14 -4.40 -15.46
CA ILE A 140 19.49 -5.68 -15.17
C ILE A 140 20.49 -6.76 -14.74
N ASN A 141 19.99 -7.72 -13.97
CA ASN A 141 20.78 -8.92 -13.65
C ASN A 141 20.79 -9.93 -14.81
N ALA A 142 21.45 -11.07 -14.62
CA ALA A 142 21.59 -12.13 -15.63
C ALA A 142 20.24 -12.71 -16.12
N LYS A 143 19.17 -12.59 -15.34
CA LYS A 143 17.81 -13.03 -15.70
C LYS A 143 16.97 -11.94 -16.40
N GLY A 144 17.53 -10.77 -16.62
CA GLY A 144 16.79 -9.63 -17.16
C GLY A 144 15.99 -8.84 -16.13
N HIS A 145 16.19 -9.05 -14.83
CA HIS A 145 15.46 -8.35 -13.77
C HIS A 145 16.02 -6.94 -13.55
N GLU A 146 15.21 -5.91 -13.76
CA GLU A 146 15.50 -4.56 -13.29
C GLU A 146 15.14 -4.47 -11.81
N ILE A 147 16.11 -4.77 -10.93
CA ILE A 147 15.92 -4.94 -9.49
C ILE A 147 15.17 -3.77 -8.85
N THR A 148 15.48 -2.54 -9.25
CA THR A 148 14.77 -1.33 -8.77
C THR A 148 13.26 -1.44 -8.94
N GLN A 149 12.79 -1.99 -10.06
CA GLN A 149 11.37 -2.13 -10.35
C GLN A 149 10.75 -3.29 -9.57
N LEU A 150 11.41 -4.47 -9.55
CA LEU A 150 10.95 -5.61 -8.78
C LEU A 150 10.74 -5.22 -7.30
N PHE A 151 11.75 -4.58 -6.71
CA PHE A 151 11.76 -4.14 -5.32
C PHE A 151 10.62 -3.14 -5.04
N THR A 152 10.58 -2.04 -5.79
CA THR A 152 9.62 -0.96 -5.53
C THR A 152 8.18 -1.39 -5.79
N LYS A 153 7.93 -2.16 -6.87
CA LYS A 153 6.57 -2.66 -7.17
C LYS A 153 6.16 -3.80 -6.23
N GLY A 154 7.12 -4.60 -5.76
CA GLY A 154 6.86 -5.56 -4.70
C GLY A 154 6.41 -4.93 -3.37
N LEU A 155 6.94 -3.74 -3.03
CA LEU A 155 6.49 -2.97 -1.86
C LEU A 155 5.05 -2.44 -2.00
N MET A 156 4.47 -2.38 -3.20
CA MET A 156 3.05 -2.04 -3.38
C MET A 156 2.17 -3.00 -2.56
N GLY A 157 2.45 -4.30 -2.67
CA GLY A 157 1.78 -5.34 -1.89
C GLY A 157 2.38 -5.49 -0.50
N ALA A 158 3.66 -5.82 -0.45
CA ALA A 158 4.30 -6.28 0.78
C ALA A 158 4.40 -5.22 1.89
N LEU A 159 4.33 -3.92 1.54
CA LEU A 159 4.28 -2.84 2.53
C LEU A 159 2.89 -2.21 2.56
N VAL A 160 2.47 -1.55 1.45
CA VAL A 160 1.30 -0.66 1.48
C VAL A 160 0.00 -1.46 1.57
N THR A 161 -0.24 -2.38 0.62
CA THR A 161 -1.47 -3.17 0.59
C THR A 161 -1.59 -4.07 1.82
N ASP A 162 -0.50 -4.74 2.22
CA ASP A 162 -0.45 -5.59 3.40
C ASP A 162 -0.82 -4.83 4.68
N GLN A 163 -0.22 -3.66 4.90
CA GLN A 163 -0.50 -2.87 6.10
C GLN A 163 -1.91 -2.28 6.09
N ILE A 164 -2.42 -1.79 4.96
CA ILE A 164 -3.77 -1.25 4.90
C ILE A 164 -4.80 -2.37 5.10
N LEU A 165 -4.76 -3.42 4.25
CA LEU A 165 -5.86 -4.36 4.09
C LEU A 165 -5.83 -5.50 5.11
N ASN A 166 -4.61 -5.95 5.49
CA ASN A 166 -4.42 -7.15 6.30
C ASN A 166 -3.93 -6.85 7.72
N ASN A 167 -3.74 -5.56 8.06
CA ASN A 167 -3.40 -5.11 9.40
C ASN A 167 -4.38 -4.01 9.85
N TYR A 168 -4.18 -2.75 9.46
CA TYR A 168 -4.84 -1.60 10.07
C TYR A 168 -6.37 -1.57 9.92
N LEU A 169 -6.92 -2.02 8.80
CA LEU A 169 -8.36 -2.04 8.53
C LEU A 169 -9.03 -3.39 8.86
N THR A 170 -8.35 -4.28 9.56
CA THR A 170 -8.99 -5.54 10.01
C THR A 170 -9.72 -5.35 11.33
N ALA A 171 -10.87 -6.02 11.50
CA ALA A 171 -11.57 -6.04 12.77
C ALA A 171 -10.65 -6.57 13.91
N ALA A 172 -9.81 -7.57 13.63
CA ALA A 172 -8.83 -8.09 14.59
C ALA A 172 -7.86 -7.03 15.11
N LYS A 173 -7.47 -6.07 14.27
CA LYS A 173 -6.61 -4.95 14.67
C LYS A 173 -7.39 -3.84 15.36
N LEU A 174 -8.51 -3.44 14.77
CA LEU A 174 -9.32 -2.32 15.25
C LEU A 174 -9.97 -2.63 16.60
N ASP A 175 -10.43 -3.87 16.81
CA ASP A 175 -11.06 -4.33 18.07
C ASP A 175 -10.07 -4.95 19.07
N SER A 176 -8.75 -4.87 18.80
CA SER A 176 -7.76 -5.53 19.66
C SER A 176 -7.77 -4.98 21.09
N GLY A 177 -7.66 -5.87 22.07
CA GLY A 177 -7.60 -5.51 23.49
C GLY A 177 -8.89 -4.81 23.97
N THR A 178 -8.75 -3.60 24.51
CA THR A 178 -9.83 -2.76 25.04
C THR A 178 -10.31 -1.69 24.06
N ASN A 179 -9.92 -1.75 22.79
CA ASN A 179 -10.13 -0.64 21.83
C ASN A 179 -11.59 -0.18 21.72
N ARG A 180 -12.59 -1.08 21.83
CA ARG A 180 -14.00 -0.68 21.81
C ARG A 180 -14.40 0.06 23.07
N ASP A 181 -13.98 -0.43 24.23
CA ASP A 181 -14.25 0.23 25.52
C ASP A 181 -13.50 1.57 25.59
N ASP A 182 -12.26 1.62 25.09
CA ASP A 182 -11.44 2.83 25.03
C ASP A 182 -12.06 3.86 24.07
N GLN A 183 -12.69 3.43 22.98
CA GLN A 183 -13.42 4.31 22.07
C GLN A 183 -14.66 4.89 22.76
N ALA A 184 -15.48 4.06 23.41
CA ALA A 184 -16.69 4.48 24.11
C ALA A 184 -16.40 5.42 25.28
N ASN A 185 -15.27 5.22 25.97
CA ASN A 185 -14.85 6.04 27.10
C ASN A 185 -13.91 7.19 26.70
N LEU A 186 -13.64 7.38 25.42
CA LEU A 186 -12.72 8.40 24.86
C LEU A 186 -11.34 8.38 25.54
N VAL A 187 -10.73 7.20 25.66
CA VAL A 187 -9.34 7.05 26.13
C VAL A 187 -8.39 7.49 25.04
N LEU A 188 -7.77 8.66 25.21
CA LEU A 188 -6.96 9.34 24.19
C LEU A 188 -5.47 8.95 24.33
N GLU A 189 -5.07 7.84 23.73
CA GLU A 189 -3.67 7.37 23.76
C GLU A 189 -2.77 8.05 22.72
N TYR A 190 -3.36 8.65 21.67
CA TYR A 190 -2.64 9.28 20.57
C TYR A 190 -2.97 10.79 20.47
N GLY A 191 -2.61 11.53 21.51
CA GLY A 191 -2.89 12.95 21.58
C GLY A 191 -4.37 13.24 21.75
N THR A 192 -5.07 13.57 20.67
CA THR A 192 -6.51 13.85 20.64
C THR A 192 -7.34 12.67 20.09
N ALA A 193 -6.69 11.59 19.68
CA ALA A 193 -7.33 10.41 19.08
C ALA A 193 -7.33 9.21 20.04
N THR A 194 -8.36 8.36 19.92
CA THR A 194 -8.35 7.03 20.49
C THR A 194 -7.44 6.11 19.66
N LYS A 195 -7.12 4.95 20.18
CA LYS A 195 -6.27 3.97 19.48
C LYS A 195 -6.93 3.41 18.23
N MET A 196 -8.25 3.18 18.25
CA MET A 196 -8.98 2.71 17.07
C MET A 196 -9.01 3.78 15.97
N GLU A 197 -9.26 5.03 16.32
CA GLU A 197 -9.17 6.16 15.41
C GLU A 197 -7.79 6.27 14.76
N HIS A 198 -6.73 6.18 15.56
CA HIS A 198 -5.37 6.25 15.07
C HIS A 198 -5.01 5.09 14.13
N TYR A 199 -5.43 3.86 14.44
CA TYR A 199 -5.18 2.72 13.53
C TYR A 199 -5.85 2.90 12.17
N TRP A 200 -7.08 3.42 12.14
CA TRP A 200 -7.75 3.73 10.87
C TRP A 200 -6.99 4.80 10.08
N ASP A 201 -6.54 5.87 10.75
CA ASP A 201 -5.75 6.94 10.16
C ASP A 201 -4.39 6.43 9.65
N GLU A 202 -3.77 5.45 10.31
CA GLU A 202 -2.55 4.80 9.81
C GLU A 202 -2.80 4.06 8.49
N GLY A 203 -3.94 3.39 8.34
CA GLY A 203 -4.38 2.80 7.08
C GLY A 203 -4.55 3.85 5.97
N PHE A 204 -5.24 4.96 6.27
CA PHE A 204 -5.37 6.11 5.38
C PHE A 204 -4.01 6.69 4.98
N GLY A 205 -3.11 6.84 5.94
CA GLY A 205 -1.78 7.42 5.74
C GLY A 205 -0.89 6.63 4.78
N TYR A 206 -0.99 5.31 4.71
CA TYR A 206 -0.26 4.52 3.72
C TYR A 206 -0.69 4.78 2.28
N LEU A 207 -1.93 5.20 2.05
CA LEU A 207 -2.40 5.55 0.71
C LEU A 207 -2.20 7.04 0.38
N TYR A 208 -2.53 7.93 1.33
CA TYR A 208 -2.61 9.37 1.09
C TYR A 208 -1.54 10.20 1.82
N GLY A 209 -0.61 9.57 2.53
CA GLY A 209 0.35 10.26 3.39
C GLY A 209 1.36 11.17 2.67
N GLU A 210 1.47 11.08 1.35
CA GLU A 210 2.29 11.99 0.52
C GLU A 210 1.46 13.08 -0.20
N GLU A 211 0.13 13.10 0.01
CA GLU A 211 -0.70 14.20 -0.48
C GLU A 211 -0.41 15.48 0.32
N ALA A 212 -0.19 16.58 -0.38
CA ALA A 212 0.10 17.86 0.27
C ALA A 212 -1.09 18.39 1.09
N ASN A 213 -2.31 18.05 0.69
CA ASN A 213 -3.54 18.43 1.39
C ASN A 213 -4.54 17.28 1.32
N VAL A 214 -4.59 16.48 2.37
CA VAL A 214 -5.51 15.34 2.50
C VAL A 214 -6.97 15.76 2.71
N ALA A 215 -7.19 17.00 3.08
CA ALA A 215 -8.53 17.57 3.27
C ALA A 215 -9.16 18.13 1.98
N ARG A 216 -8.52 17.93 0.82
CA ARG A 216 -9.09 18.33 -0.46
C ARG A 216 -10.40 17.59 -0.74
N ALA A 217 -11.47 18.32 -1.08
CA ALA A 217 -12.76 17.74 -1.41
C ALA A 217 -12.72 16.87 -2.70
N ASP A 218 -11.80 17.17 -3.61
CA ASP A 218 -11.61 16.46 -4.89
C ASP A 218 -10.57 15.32 -4.83
N LEU A 219 -9.95 15.06 -3.66
CA LEU A 219 -8.85 14.09 -3.52
C LEU A 219 -9.25 12.69 -3.99
N GLY A 220 -10.46 12.25 -3.65
CA GLY A 220 -10.93 10.92 -4.01
C GLY A 220 -11.07 10.71 -5.52
N SER A 221 -11.57 11.70 -6.25
CA SER A 221 -11.76 11.64 -7.70
C SER A 221 -10.51 12.04 -8.49
N ASN A 222 -9.60 12.79 -7.86
CA ASN A 222 -8.41 13.33 -8.51
C ASN A 222 -7.18 13.31 -7.57
N PRO A 223 -6.68 12.14 -7.17
CA PRO A 223 -5.45 12.03 -6.38
C PRO A 223 -4.26 12.58 -7.18
N THR A 224 -3.24 13.11 -6.49
CA THR A 224 -2.07 13.72 -7.15
C THR A 224 -1.15 12.68 -7.79
N GLY A 225 -1.13 11.46 -7.28
CA GLY A 225 -0.22 10.40 -7.73
C GLY A 225 1.22 10.62 -7.26
N ASN A 226 1.38 11.28 -6.10
CA ASN A 226 2.68 11.54 -5.49
C ASN A 226 3.40 10.25 -5.08
N GLY A 227 4.73 10.37 -4.92
CA GLY A 227 5.59 9.29 -4.47
C GLY A 227 5.87 8.22 -5.52
N VAL A 228 6.38 7.08 -5.06
CA VAL A 228 6.78 5.95 -5.91
C VAL A 228 5.91 4.71 -5.70
N LEU A 229 5.01 4.73 -4.69
CA LEU A 229 4.19 3.61 -4.26
C LEU A 229 2.73 3.71 -4.73
N VAL A 230 1.80 3.13 -3.97
CA VAL A 230 0.42 2.85 -4.41
C VAL A 230 -0.34 4.10 -4.85
N ASN A 231 -0.19 5.26 -4.20
CA ASN A 231 -0.90 6.48 -4.60
C ASN A 231 -0.72 6.81 -6.10
N LYS A 232 0.52 6.70 -6.61
CA LYS A 232 0.85 6.92 -8.03
C LYS A 232 0.09 5.96 -8.96
N TYR A 233 0.01 4.70 -8.59
CA TYR A 233 -0.63 3.67 -9.43
C TYR A 233 -2.15 3.66 -9.27
N PHE A 234 -2.63 4.05 -8.11
CA PHE A 234 -4.04 4.31 -7.84
C PHE A 234 -4.57 5.42 -8.76
N LYS A 235 -3.84 6.54 -8.86
CA LYS A 235 -4.16 7.59 -9.83
C LYS A 235 -4.17 7.05 -11.27
N LYS A 236 -3.12 6.32 -11.69
CA LYS A 236 -3.04 5.76 -13.04
C LYS A 236 -4.19 4.81 -13.38
N VAL A 237 -4.72 4.07 -12.41
CA VAL A 237 -5.90 3.21 -12.59
C VAL A 237 -7.16 4.07 -12.68
N ASN A 238 -7.32 5.05 -11.79
CA ASN A 238 -8.48 5.93 -11.78
C ASN A 238 -8.59 6.81 -13.05
N ASP A 239 -7.46 7.16 -13.67
CA ASP A 239 -7.41 7.97 -14.90
C ASP A 239 -7.90 7.19 -16.15
N GLN A 240 -8.02 5.86 -16.08
CA GLN A 240 -8.56 5.04 -17.16
C GLN A 240 -10.08 5.09 -17.14
N ALA A 241 -10.70 5.42 -18.26
CA ALA A 241 -12.14 5.70 -18.35
C ALA A 241 -13.01 4.53 -17.82
N GLU A 242 -12.59 3.28 -18.10
CA GLU A 242 -13.30 2.06 -17.68
C GLU A 242 -13.12 1.72 -16.19
N ARG A 243 -12.20 2.41 -15.51
CA ARG A 243 -11.86 2.21 -14.08
C ARG A 243 -12.07 3.47 -13.25
N ALA A 244 -12.55 4.55 -13.89
CA ALA A 244 -12.79 5.83 -13.24
C ALA A 244 -13.79 5.73 -12.09
N GLY A 245 -13.57 6.51 -11.04
CA GLY A 245 -14.41 6.53 -9.84
C GLY A 245 -13.93 5.59 -8.72
N ILE A 246 -12.97 4.69 -8.98
CA ILE A 246 -12.40 3.81 -7.93
C ILE A 246 -11.74 4.64 -6.81
N ALA A 247 -11.11 5.76 -7.16
CA ALA A 247 -10.48 6.65 -6.19
C ALA A 247 -11.52 7.31 -5.28
N GLN A 248 -12.62 7.80 -5.84
CA GLN A 248 -13.72 8.40 -5.07
C GLN A 248 -14.33 7.38 -4.11
N THR A 249 -14.59 6.15 -4.59
CA THR A 249 -15.14 5.06 -3.78
C THR A 249 -14.27 4.78 -2.55
N VAL A 250 -12.95 4.68 -2.73
CA VAL A 250 -12.01 4.40 -1.63
C VAL A 250 -11.91 5.58 -0.66
N TYR A 251 -11.85 6.81 -1.18
CA TYR A 251 -11.77 8.01 -0.33
C TYR A 251 -13.03 8.19 0.53
N ASP A 252 -14.21 8.00 -0.07
CA ASP A 252 -15.48 8.08 0.65
C ASP A 252 -15.60 6.97 1.70
N ALA A 253 -15.13 5.76 1.39
CA ALA A 253 -15.10 4.66 2.35
C ALA A 253 -14.16 4.95 3.53
N PHE A 254 -13.00 5.56 3.30
CA PHE A 254 -12.13 5.99 4.40
C PHE A 254 -12.80 7.04 5.30
N LYS A 255 -13.48 8.05 4.72
CA LYS A 255 -14.22 9.06 5.50
C LYS A 255 -15.36 8.45 6.30
N MET A 256 -16.17 7.60 5.64
CA MET A 256 -17.33 6.96 6.27
C MET A 256 -16.90 6.03 7.41
N GLY A 257 -15.90 5.18 7.19
CA GLY A 257 -15.42 4.24 8.21
C GLY A 257 -14.81 4.96 9.42
N ARG A 258 -14.08 6.08 9.19
CA ARG A 258 -13.55 6.91 10.28
C ARG A 258 -14.68 7.60 11.07
N ALA A 259 -15.71 8.08 10.38
CA ALA A 259 -16.92 8.63 11.02
C ALA A 259 -17.69 7.54 11.79
N ALA A 260 -17.75 6.33 11.25
CA ALA A 260 -18.38 5.19 11.92
C ALA A 260 -17.68 4.81 13.23
N ILE A 261 -16.34 4.91 13.30
CA ILE A 261 -15.59 4.73 14.55
C ILE A 261 -16.02 5.78 15.58
N VAL A 262 -16.12 7.06 15.18
CA VAL A 262 -16.56 8.14 16.09
C VAL A 262 -17.99 7.92 16.59
N ALA A 263 -18.85 7.38 15.72
CA ALA A 263 -20.25 7.07 16.04
C ALA A 263 -20.42 5.69 16.71
N GLU A 264 -19.34 4.96 16.99
CA GLU A 264 -19.36 3.59 17.55
C GLU A 264 -20.19 2.59 16.72
N ASN A 265 -20.40 2.90 15.42
CA ASN A 265 -21.08 2.01 14.48
C ASN A 265 -20.06 1.08 13.79
N TYR A 266 -19.70 0.02 14.47
CA TYR A 266 -18.65 -0.91 14.02
C TYR A 266 -19.09 -1.76 12.80
N THR A 267 -20.39 -1.94 12.59
CA THR A 267 -20.92 -2.60 11.38
C THR A 267 -20.62 -1.77 10.15
N VAL A 268 -20.94 -0.47 10.15
CA VAL A 268 -20.62 0.44 9.04
C VAL A 268 -19.10 0.55 8.86
N ARG A 269 -18.33 0.63 9.96
CA ARG A 269 -16.84 0.63 9.89
C ARG A 269 -16.32 -0.57 9.10
N ASP A 270 -16.79 -1.77 9.41
CA ASP A 270 -16.31 -3.01 8.80
C ASP A 270 -16.76 -3.13 7.34
N GLU A 271 -17.97 -2.68 7.00
CA GLU A 271 -18.43 -2.56 5.61
C GLU A 271 -17.53 -1.64 4.79
N GLN A 272 -17.14 -0.47 5.36
CA GLN A 272 -16.25 0.46 4.67
C GLN A 272 -14.83 -0.12 4.53
N ALA A 273 -14.33 -0.83 5.53
CA ALA A 273 -13.05 -1.55 5.43
C ALA A 273 -13.08 -2.55 4.27
N ALA A 274 -14.15 -3.34 4.12
CA ALA A 274 -14.32 -4.29 3.02
C ALA A 274 -14.34 -3.59 1.66
N ILE A 275 -15.01 -2.43 1.53
CA ILE A 275 -14.99 -1.63 0.29
C ILE A 275 -13.56 -1.22 -0.07
N ILE A 276 -12.77 -0.75 0.88
CA ILE A 276 -11.38 -0.36 0.68
C ILE A 276 -10.55 -1.58 0.28
N GLN A 277 -10.68 -2.69 1.00
CA GLN A 277 -9.97 -3.95 0.76
C GLN A 277 -10.16 -4.44 -0.68
N VAL A 278 -11.41 -4.55 -1.13
CA VAL A 278 -11.75 -5.01 -2.48
C VAL A 278 -11.21 -4.05 -3.55
N ASN A 279 -11.37 -2.75 -3.38
CA ASN A 279 -11.03 -1.79 -4.43
C ASN A 279 -9.51 -1.54 -4.55
N LEU A 280 -8.77 -1.51 -3.44
CA LEU A 280 -7.30 -1.46 -3.53
C LEU A 280 -6.71 -2.76 -4.09
N SER A 281 -7.31 -3.92 -3.78
CA SER A 281 -6.93 -5.20 -4.39
C SER A 281 -7.10 -5.18 -5.91
N LYS A 282 -8.20 -4.58 -6.42
CA LYS A 282 -8.39 -4.38 -7.88
C LYS A 282 -7.27 -3.55 -8.50
N VAL A 283 -6.78 -2.50 -7.81
CA VAL A 283 -5.68 -1.68 -8.32
C VAL A 283 -4.42 -2.53 -8.54
N ILE A 284 -4.08 -3.40 -7.61
CA ILE A 284 -2.94 -4.32 -7.72
C ILE A 284 -3.14 -5.26 -8.92
N GLY A 285 -4.32 -5.89 -9.02
CA GLY A 285 -4.63 -6.81 -10.12
C GLY A 285 -4.63 -6.14 -11.49
N TYR A 286 -5.22 -4.95 -11.61
CA TYR A 286 -5.21 -4.17 -12.86
C TYR A 286 -3.79 -3.83 -13.29
N LYS A 287 -2.94 -3.41 -12.35
CA LYS A 287 -1.56 -3.06 -12.68
C LYS A 287 -0.73 -4.28 -13.08
N ALA A 288 -0.92 -5.45 -12.45
CA ALA A 288 -0.29 -6.69 -12.89
C ALA A 288 -0.65 -7.00 -14.35
N MET A 289 -1.94 -6.94 -14.71
CA MET A 289 -2.40 -7.18 -16.08
C MET A 289 -1.88 -6.13 -17.08
N ASP A 290 -1.94 -4.84 -16.72
CA ASP A 290 -1.49 -3.73 -17.58
C ASP A 290 -0.01 -3.91 -17.97
N TYR A 291 0.84 -4.31 -17.01
CA TYR A 291 2.28 -4.48 -17.25
C TYR A 291 2.61 -5.75 -18.01
N LEU A 292 1.88 -6.86 -17.79
CA LEU A 292 2.04 -8.05 -18.61
C LEU A 292 1.66 -7.80 -20.08
N ASN A 293 0.52 -7.13 -20.31
CA ASN A 293 0.11 -6.73 -21.66
C ASN A 293 1.10 -5.74 -22.27
N GLY A 294 1.61 -4.81 -21.47
CA GLY A 294 2.63 -3.87 -21.88
C GLY A 294 3.94 -4.54 -22.30
N TYR A 295 4.37 -5.57 -21.58
CA TYR A 295 5.53 -6.37 -21.96
C TYR A 295 5.37 -7.00 -23.35
N VAL A 296 4.24 -7.69 -23.58
CA VAL A 296 3.98 -8.34 -24.88
C VAL A 296 4.00 -7.30 -26.01
N SER A 297 3.24 -6.22 -25.88
CA SER A 297 3.15 -5.17 -26.91
C SER A 297 4.50 -4.53 -27.24
N LYS A 298 5.34 -4.28 -26.24
CA LYS A 298 6.66 -3.66 -26.41
C LYS A 298 7.66 -4.61 -27.03
N LYS A 299 7.62 -5.88 -26.62
CA LYS A 299 8.46 -6.95 -27.19
C LYS A 299 8.15 -7.16 -28.67
N ASP A 300 6.86 -7.21 -29.04
CA ASP A 300 6.41 -7.34 -30.42
C ASP A 300 6.82 -6.12 -31.28
N ALA A 301 6.93 -4.93 -30.68
CA ALA A 301 7.44 -3.71 -31.32
C ALA A 301 8.98 -3.67 -31.45
N GLY A 302 9.70 -4.67 -30.91
CA GLY A 302 11.18 -4.72 -30.94
C GLY A 302 11.87 -3.90 -29.86
N ASN A 303 11.13 -3.30 -28.91
CA ASN A 303 11.64 -2.47 -27.82
C ASN A 303 11.93 -3.34 -26.58
N LEU A 304 13.03 -4.10 -26.62
CA LEU A 304 13.33 -5.11 -25.60
C LEU A 304 13.62 -4.50 -24.22
N ALA A 305 14.36 -3.39 -24.16
CA ALA A 305 14.65 -2.74 -22.87
C ALA A 305 13.36 -2.20 -22.21
N ASP A 306 12.44 -1.63 -23.02
CA ASP A 306 11.15 -1.15 -22.51
C ASP A 306 10.21 -2.31 -22.14
N ALA A 307 10.29 -3.43 -22.85
CA ALA A 307 9.55 -4.65 -22.51
C ALA A 307 10.03 -5.22 -21.18
N ILE A 308 11.32 -5.41 -20.99
CA ILE A 308 11.94 -5.90 -19.75
C ILE A 308 11.60 -4.98 -18.56
N HIS A 309 11.63 -3.66 -18.76
CA HIS A 309 11.17 -2.71 -17.76
C HIS A 309 9.71 -2.97 -17.34
N ALA A 310 8.82 -3.12 -18.33
CA ALA A 310 7.42 -3.40 -18.05
C ALA A 310 7.24 -4.73 -17.31
N LEU A 311 7.94 -5.80 -17.70
CA LEU A 311 7.86 -7.09 -17.04
C LEU A 311 8.42 -7.03 -15.60
N SER A 312 9.48 -6.23 -15.38
CA SER A 312 10.03 -5.99 -14.04
C SER A 312 9.02 -5.30 -13.12
N GLU A 313 8.28 -4.30 -13.63
CA GLU A 313 7.16 -3.70 -12.89
C GLU A 313 6.04 -4.73 -12.66
N GLY A 314 5.69 -5.50 -13.70
CA GLY A 314 4.66 -6.56 -13.63
C GLY A 314 4.99 -7.64 -12.60
N TRP A 315 6.26 -8.07 -12.53
CA TRP A 315 6.73 -9.05 -11.54
C TRP A 315 6.44 -8.59 -10.10
N GLY A 316 6.75 -7.31 -9.79
CA GLY A 316 6.47 -6.75 -8.46
C GLY A 316 4.98 -6.68 -8.15
N PHE A 317 4.12 -6.35 -9.14
CA PHE A 317 2.67 -6.39 -8.95
C PHE A 317 2.12 -7.82 -8.82
N ILE A 318 2.70 -8.81 -9.51
CA ILE A 318 2.35 -10.23 -9.32
C ILE A 318 2.73 -10.68 -7.91
N LEU A 319 3.95 -10.35 -7.43
CA LEU A 319 4.34 -10.61 -6.03
C LEU A 319 3.33 -10.00 -5.05
N SER A 320 2.79 -8.84 -5.39
CA SER A 320 1.83 -8.10 -4.56
C SER A 320 0.45 -8.74 -4.47
N LEU A 321 0.06 -9.64 -5.38
CA LEU A 321 -1.28 -10.26 -5.42
C LEU A 321 -1.59 -11.06 -4.14
N GLN A 322 -0.60 -11.66 -3.49
CA GLN A 322 -0.78 -12.41 -2.24
C GLN A 322 -1.20 -11.54 -1.04
N PHE A 323 -1.04 -10.21 -1.16
CA PHE A 323 -1.44 -9.25 -0.13
C PHE A 323 -2.79 -8.59 -0.41
N THR A 324 -3.46 -8.99 -1.48
CA THR A 324 -4.83 -8.56 -1.78
C THR A 324 -5.82 -9.16 -0.77
N ASN A 325 -7.02 -8.57 -0.69
CA ASN A 325 -8.05 -9.01 0.26
C ASN A 325 -9.42 -8.91 -0.42
N ASP A 326 -10.22 -9.96 -0.32
CA ASP A 326 -11.54 -10.10 -0.92
C ASP A 326 -12.68 -9.40 -0.13
N GLY A 327 -12.32 -8.70 0.95
CA GLY A 327 -13.26 -8.05 1.86
C GLY A 327 -13.77 -8.97 2.98
N THR A 328 -13.37 -10.24 2.98
CA THR A 328 -13.71 -11.22 4.02
C THR A 328 -12.52 -11.69 4.85
N GLY A 329 -11.33 -11.14 4.54
CA GLY A 329 -10.08 -11.47 5.22
C GLY A 329 -9.20 -12.48 4.49
N ASN A 330 -9.59 -12.90 3.27
CA ASN A 330 -8.82 -13.85 2.48
C ASN A 330 -8.12 -13.15 1.30
N PRO A 331 -6.89 -13.56 0.94
CA PRO A 331 -6.24 -13.08 -0.27
C PRO A 331 -6.94 -13.66 -1.51
N TYR A 332 -6.99 -12.89 -2.61
CA TYR A 332 -7.45 -13.41 -3.91
C TYR A 332 -6.53 -14.49 -4.47
N PHE A 333 -5.25 -14.44 -4.13
CA PHE A 333 -4.24 -15.43 -4.54
C PHE A 333 -3.37 -15.78 -3.34
N SER A 334 -3.21 -17.06 -3.08
CA SER A 334 -2.31 -17.57 -2.04
C SER A 334 -0.83 -17.32 -2.38
N ASN A 335 0.03 -17.34 -1.39
CA ASN A 335 1.49 -17.29 -1.59
C ASN A 335 1.98 -18.37 -2.57
N SER A 336 1.43 -19.58 -2.49
CA SER A 336 1.79 -20.69 -3.39
C SER A 336 1.42 -20.41 -4.84
N GLU A 337 0.22 -19.87 -5.10
CA GLU A 337 -0.22 -19.51 -6.45
C GLU A 337 0.63 -18.37 -7.02
N VAL A 338 0.92 -17.34 -6.21
CA VAL A 338 1.79 -16.24 -6.64
C VAL A 338 3.20 -16.74 -6.96
N ASN A 339 3.79 -17.60 -6.13
CA ASN A 339 5.10 -18.18 -6.41
C ASN A 339 5.08 -19.03 -7.71
N ALA A 340 4.00 -19.75 -7.98
CA ALA A 340 3.84 -20.50 -9.24
C ALA A 340 3.71 -19.57 -10.46
N MET A 341 3.10 -18.40 -10.33
CA MET A 341 3.07 -17.37 -11.38
C MET A 341 4.47 -16.79 -11.63
N LEU A 342 5.17 -16.40 -10.56
CA LEU A 342 6.52 -15.83 -10.65
C LEU A 342 7.52 -16.80 -11.25
N ALA A 343 7.41 -18.09 -10.93
CA ALA A 343 8.26 -19.14 -11.51
C ALA A 343 8.12 -19.27 -13.04
N LYS A 344 6.97 -18.89 -13.62
CA LYS A 344 6.76 -18.90 -15.08
C LYS A 344 7.44 -17.73 -15.79
N ILE A 345 7.80 -16.70 -15.06
CA ILE A 345 8.46 -15.49 -15.56
C ILE A 345 9.78 -15.25 -14.79
N ASP A 346 10.49 -16.31 -14.41
CA ASP A 346 11.76 -16.20 -13.67
C ASP A 346 12.90 -15.69 -14.54
N ASN A 347 12.85 -15.90 -15.86
CA ASN A 347 13.79 -15.35 -16.85
C ASN A 347 13.02 -14.50 -17.86
N PHE A 348 13.45 -13.25 -18.08
CA PHE A 348 12.77 -12.24 -18.91
C PHE A 348 13.27 -12.20 -20.36
N TRP A 349 14.34 -12.93 -20.70
CA TRP A 349 14.93 -13.01 -22.02
C TRP A 349 14.10 -13.76 -23.07
#